data_3beab5b4c2413d77eb72418ad3fe51ac
#
_entry.id   3beab5b4c2413d77eb72418ad3fe51ac
#
_cell.length_a   1.000
_cell.length_b   1.000
_cell.length_c   1.000
_cell.angle_alpha   90.00
_cell.angle_beta   90.00
_cell.angle_gamma   90.00
#
_symmetry.space_group_name_H-M   'P 1'
#
loop_
_entity.id
_entity.type
_entity.pdbx_description
1 polymer ?
#
loop_
_entity_poly.entity_id
_entity_poly.type
_entity_poly.pdbx_seq_one_letter_code
_entity_poly.pdbx_strand_id
1 'polypeptide(L)'
;MVRLTHRPRDRSGSGVPIRCALAAARQTGAGPGRRPARCAHLPARGLLIRIVLALAALATSLHAQAPHLNRPVRGGMPGLPILTGIEWVTNGLRLTWEGPPGYYRVEYRTALDAPWQPLTPATNFGRITTVPAPAQAAFFRIAGPAPHYAGAEACATCHAEIHAEELQTRHAHALESLERVGQADNPACLPCHTVGYGLPGGFVSRTLTPHLGGVQCESCHGPAGLHAANENDPLFRPRVEIAAQMCGGCHNQDSHRTHFEQWAGSAHATVTEDMNPPNRINSCGRCHSGSSRIALLKGADPAATVTGDANMPVTCVVCHDPHRRTGHPAQLRNPLASFTDYSLGTGANFATAYDPDIQLCAQCHNQRGATWTSNTRPPHHSPQYNMLLGTAGLVPEHTASRPAAHAFLEKQCVSCHMPAEGGRDEQHPAFAAHTFRVESFDSCLGCHPAPEALVDFTRSLVDMQIQRVKAALDLWALTRAPEPLRQYGPRAWEYNIPGSLSNPTGSPQIRGPRSSNDPAQDEQALIPDRIRKARFNLYLVAYDGSHGVHNGPHAALLLDAALQWVAEELQMPPAAAATLAPSKTDPQP
;
A
#
# COMPACT_ATOMS: atom_id res chain seq x y z
N MET A 1 -28.10 4.88 -0.81
CA MET A 1 -29.53 4.57 -0.53
C MET A 1 -29.73 3.05 -0.61
N VAL A 2 -30.12 2.40 0.47
CA VAL A 2 -30.23 0.92 0.54
C VAL A 2 -31.67 0.56 0.92
N ARG A 3 -32.26 -0.43 0.24
CA ARG A 3 -33.60 -0.95 0.48
C ARG A 3 -33.54 -2.30 1.17
N LEU A 4 -34.24 -2.47 2.30
CA LEU A 4 -34.32 -3.72 3.06
C LEU A 4 -35.76 -4.25 3.11
N THR A 5 -35.90 -5.57 2.98
CA THR A 5 -37.19 -6.27 3.07
C THR A 5 -37.20 -7.23 4.26
N HIS A 6 -38.25 -7.23 5.06
CA HIS A 6 -38.43 -8.09 6.24
C HIS A 6 -39.07 -9.43 5.88
N ARG A 7 -38.59 -10.52 6.49
CA ARG A 7 -39.28 -11.83 6.52
C ARG A 7 -39.62 -12.20 7.95
N PRO A 8 -40.86 -12.64 8.24
CA PRO A 8 -41.17 -13.30 9.51
C PRO A 8 -40.53 -14.70 9.53
N ARG A 9 -39.95 -15.06 10.66
CA ARG A 9 -39.49 -16.42 10.94
C ARG A 9 -40.68 -17.28 11.35
N ASP A 10 -41.07 -18.21 10.49
CA ASP A 10 -41.84 -19.38 10.94
C ASP A 10 -40.88 -20.47 11.44
N ARG A 11 -41.13 -20.95 12.64
CA ARG A 11 -40.47 -22.10 13.25
C ARG A 11 -41.27 -23.34 12.89
N SER A 12 -40.74 -24.23 12.04
CA SER A 12 -40.91 -25.69 12.21
C SER A 12 -40.30 -26.45 11.01
N GLY A 13 -39.38 -27.38 11.28
CA GLY A 13 -39.36 -28.70 10.72
C GLY A 13 -38.52 -28.99 9.48
N SER A 14 -37.47 -29.73 9.72
CA SER A 14 -36.91 -30.84 8.93
C SER A 14 -36.42 -30.59 7.49
N GLY A 15 -35.11 -30.84 7.29
CA GLY A 15 -34.37 -30.72 6.06
C GLY A 15 -34.50 -31.89 5.08
N VAL A 16 -34.22 -31.62 3.83
CA VAL A 16 -33.65 -32.56 2.84
C VAL A 16 -32.85 -31.73 1.83
N PRO A 17 -31.64 -32.14 1.42
CA PRO A 17 -30.85 -31.37 0.46
C PRO A 17 -31.22 -31.74 -0.97
N ILE A 18 -31.51 -30.74 -1.80
CA ILE A 18 -31.65 -30.93 -3.26
C ILE A 18 -30.34 -30.52 -3.94
N ARG A 19 -29.68 -31.54 -4.53
CA ARG A 19 -28.61 -31.36 -5.50
C ARG A 19 -29.19 -30.92 -6.85
N CYS A 20 -28.77 -29.80 -7.40
CA CYS A 20 -28.94 -29.48 -8.82
C CYS A 20 -27.62 -29.70 -9.55
N ALA A 21 -27.63 -30.62 -10.51
CA ALA A 21 -26.56 -30.85 -11.46
C ALA A 21 -26.71 -29.91 -12.67
N LEU A 22 -25.62 -29.23 -13.04
CA LEU A 22 -25.54 -28.53 -14.32
C LEU A 22 -25.11 -29.54 -15.40
N ALA A 23 -25.97 -29.75 -16.41
CA ALA A 23 -25.62 -30.48 -17.63
C ALA A 23 -25.40 -29.48 -18.78
N ALA A 24 -24.20 -29.55 -19.37
CA ALA A 24 -23.85 -28.84 -20.58
C ALA A 24 -24.46 -29.52 -21.80
N ALA A 25 -25.19 -28.78 -22.62
CA ALA A 25 -25.73 -29.27 -23.91
C ALA A 25 -24.80 -28.88 -25.05
N ARG A 26 -24.27 -29.88 -25.75
CA ARG A 26 -23.74 -29.75 -27.11
C ARG A 26 -24.87 -29.99 -28.13
N GLN A 27 -24.90 -29.18 -29.18
CA GLN A 27 -25.79 -29.28 -30.31
C GLN A 27 -25.44 -30.46 -31.23
N THR A 28 -26.44 -31.23 -31.70
CA THR A 28 -26.51 -31.80 -33.06
C THR A 28 -27.95 -32.22 -33.37
N GLY A 29 -28.48 -31.71 -34.49
CA GLY A 29 -29.24 -32.40 -35.55
C GLY A 29 -30.67 -32.92 -35.35
N ALA A 30 -31.60 -32.16 -35.88
CA ALA A 30 -32.78 -32.54 -36.72
C ALA A 30 -33.73 -33.70 -36.37
N GLY A 31 -35.04 -33.36 -36.35
CA GLY A 31 -36.18 -34.22 -36.69
C GLY A 31 -37.46 -34.02 -35.85
N PRO A 32 -38.68 -34.07 -36.42
CA PRO A 32 -39.84 -33.34 -35.90
C PRO A 32 -40.86 -34.19 -35.11
N GLY A 33 -41.60 -33.49 -34.23
CA GLY A 33 -42.94 -33.93 -33.86
C GLY A 33 -43.11 -34.46 -32.45
N ARG A 34 -43.57 -33.56 -31.53
CA ARG A 34 -44.57 -33.87 -30.50
C ARG A 34 -45.10 -32.59 -29.85
N ARG A 35 -46.39 -32.59 -29.52
CA ARG A 35 -47.22 -31.46 -29.07
C ARG A 35 -46.74 -30.87 -27.73
N PRO A 36 -47.01 -29.55 -27.47
CA PRO A 36 -46.55 -28.88 -26.26
C PRO A 36 -47.37 -29.21 -25.03
N ALA A 37 -46.68 -29.53 -23.93
CA ALA A 37 -47.27 -29.55 -22.58
C ALA A 37 -47.46 -28.12 -22.09
N ARG A 38 -48.62 -27.83 -21.55
CA ARG A 38 -48.99 -26.52 -20.98
C ARG A 38 -48.05 -26.17 -19.81
N CYS A 39 -47.28 -25.15 -19.96
CA CYS A 39 -46.57 -24.50 -18.83
C CYS A 39 -47.57 -23.64 -18.05
N ALA A 40 -47.72 -23.93 -16.76
CA ALA A 40 -48.45 -23.09 -15.83
C ALA A 40 -47.72 -21.75 -15.66
N HIS A 41 -48.40 -20.64 -15.86
CA HIS A 41 -47.92 -19.30 -15.61
C HIS A 41 -47.64 -19.08 -14.14
N LEU A 42 -46.38 -19.04 -13.73
CA LEU A 42 -45.94 -18.46 -12.47
C LEU A 42 -45.77 -16.93 -12.65
N PRO A 43 -46.26 -16.10 -11.74
CA PRO A 43 -46.23 -14.66 -11.93
C PRO A 43 -44.79 -14.14 -11.91
N ALA A 44 -44.44 -13.38 -12.93
CA ALA A 44 -43.12 -12.81 -13.21
C ALA A 44 -42.51 -11.96 -12.07
N ARG A 45 -43.31 -11.61 -11.07
CA ARG A 45 -42.87 -10.83 -9.88
C ARG A 45 -41.93 -11.60 -8.93
N GLY A 46 -42.01 -12.93 -8.87
CA GLY A 46 -41.19 -13.75 -7.97
C GLY A 46 -39.74 -14.00 -8.49
N LEU A 47 -39.54 -13.95 -9.79
CA LEU A 47 -38.23 -14.26 -10.42
C LEU A 47 -37.27 -13.06 -10.36
N LEU A 48 -37.79 -11.85 -10.56
CA LEU A 48 -36.96 -10.62 -10.47
C LEU A 48 -36.42 -10.39 -9.06
N ILE A 49 -37.20 -10.69 -8.02
CA ILE A 49 -36.79 -10.54 -6.62
C ILE A 49 -35.68 -11.54 -6.25
N ARG A 50 -35.74 -12.76 -6.81
CA ARG A 50 -34.70 -13.78 -6.55
C ARG A 50 -33.36 -13.46 -7.24
N ILE A 51 -33.40 -12.86 -8.42
CA ILE A 51 -32.19 -12.46 -9.17
C ILE A 51 -31.51 -11.26 -8.49
N VAL A 52 -32.28 -10.28 -8.02
CA VAL A 52 -31.74 -9.11 -7.32
C VAL A 52 -31.15 -9.50 -5.93
N LEU A 53 -31.76 -10.45 -5.22
CA LEU A 53 -31.21 -10.96 -3.95
C LEU A 53 -29.98 -11.85 -4.16
N ALA A 54 -29.89 -12.61 -5.27
CA ALA A 54 -28.70 -13.39 -5.59
C ALA A 54 -27.53 -12.50 -6.00
N LEU A 55 -27.79 -11.43 -6.76
CA LEU A 55 -26.77 -10.44 -7.13
C LEU A 55 -26.31 -9.59 -5.93
N ALA A 56 -27.20 -9.27 -5.00
CA ALA A 56 -26.82 -8.57 -3.77
C ALA A 56 -26.03 -9.49 -2.82
N ALA A 57 -26.37 -10.78 -2.73
CA ALA A 57 -25.61 -11.76 -1.94
C ALA A 57 -24.25 -12.11 -2.57
N LEU A 58 -24.13 -12.13 -3.89
CA LEU A 58 -22.83 -12.26 -4.58
C LEU A 58 -21.96 -11.00 -4.39
N ALA A 59 -22.56 -9.81 -4.43
CA ALA A 59 -21.83 -8.57 -4.16
C ALA A 59 -21.30 -8.51 -2.72
N THR A 60 -22.07 -8.99 -1.73
CA THR A 60 -21.63 -9.02 -0.33
C THR A 60 -20.60 -10.11 -0.04
N SER A 61 -20.63 -11.26 -0.71
CA SER A 61 -19.63 -12.31 -0.53
C SER A 61 -18.28 -12.00 -1.25
N LEU A 62 -18.31 -11.21 -2.31
CA LEU A 62 -17.09 -10.69 -2.95
C LEU A 62 -16.46 -9.51 -2.18
N HIS A 63 -17.22 -8.82 -1.32
CA HIS A 63 -16.69 -7.73 -0.49
C HIS A 63 -16.05 -8.19 0.81
N ALA A 64 -16.26 -9.44 1.22
CA ALA A 64 -15.66 -9.98 2.45
C ALA A 64 -14.20 -10.43 2.32
N GLN A 65 -13.62 -10.38 1.12
CA GLN A 65 -12.22 -10.77 0.85
C GLN A 65 -11.40 -9.71 0.10
N ALA A 66 -11.94 -8.52 -0.12
CA ALA A 66 -11.14 -7.42 -0.66
C ALA A 66 -10.56 -6.60 0.49
N PRO A 67 -9.25 -6.35 0.52
CA PRO A 67 -8.67 -5.39 1.44
C PRO A 67 -9.34 -4.04 1.25
N HIS A 68 -9.31 -3.19 2.26
CA HIS A 68 -10.01 -1.90 2.41
C HIS A 68 -9.96 -0.91 1.21
N LEU A 69 -9.36 -1.30 0.09
CA LEU A 69 -9.18 -0.53 -1.14
C LEU A 69 -10.43 -0.47 -2.06
N ASN A 70 -11.44 -1.32 -1.85
CA ASN A 70 -12.62 -1.38 -2.73
C ASN A 70 -13.89 -0.74 -2.17
N ARG A 71 -13.77 0.31 -1.40
CA ARG A 71 -14.88 1.26 -1.30
C ARG A 71 -14.80 2.15 -2.54
N PRO A 72 -15.85 2.27 -3.35
CA PRO A 72 -15.92 3.37 -4.30
C PRO A 72 -15.95 4.65 -3.47
N VAL A 73 -14.78 5.23 -3.29
CA VAL A 73 -14.68 6.60 -2.83
C VAL A 73 -15.14 7.44 -4.02
N ARG A 74 -16.43 7.66 -4.14
CA ARG A 74 -16.83 9.01 -4.51
C ARG A 74 -16.13 9.84 -3.48
N GLY A 75 -15.16 10.65 -3.87
CA GLY A 75 -14.47 11.55 -2.98
C GLY A 75 -15.53 12.18 -2.09
N GLY A 76 -15.71 11.60 -0.90
CA GLY A 76 -16.77 12.01 -0.01
C GLY A 76 -16.38 13.40 0.38
N MET A 77 -17.06 14.36 -0.20
CA MET A 77 -16.85 15.74 0.17
C MET A 77 -16.92 15.79 1.70
N PRO A 78 -15.84 16.17 2.39
CA PRO A 78 -15.83 16.20 3.85
C PRO A 78 -16.90 17.19 4.28
N GLY A 79 -18.05 16.74 4.70
CA GLY A 79 -19.12 17.64 5.11
C GLY A 79 -20.52 17.07 5.11
N LEU A 80 -20.80 15.99 4.40
CA LEU A 80 -22.11 15.33 4.47
C LEU A 80 -21.98 13.96 5.09
N PRO A 81 -22.95 13.52 5.92
CA PRO A 81 -22.94 12.19 6.49
C PRO A 81 -23.15 11.14 5.40
N ILE A 82 -22.26 10.12 5.38
CA ILE A 82 -22.32 9.00 4.46
C ILE A 82 -22.57 7.73 5.26
N LEU A 83 -23.68 7.05 4.99
CA LEU A 83 -23.97 5.75 5.59
C LEU A 83 -22.99 4.71 5.04
N THR A 84 -22.15 4.15 5.92
CA THR A 84 -21.07 3.22 5.55
C THR A 84 -21.39 1.77 5.85
N GLY A 85 -22.34 1.50 6.75
CA GLY A 85 -22.74 0.14 7.09
C GLY A 85 -24.17 0.04 7.56
N ILE A 86 -24.82 -1.09 7.22
CA ILE A 86 -26.12 -1.52 7.75
C ILE A 86 -26.00 -2.99 8.10
N GLU A 87 -26.23 -3.33 9.36
CA GLU A 87 -26.10 -4.68 9.88
C GLU A 87 -27.33 -5.06 10.70
N TRP A 88 -27.84 -6.29 10.51
CA TRP A 88 -28.86 -6.84 11.38
C TRP A 88 -28.24 -7.28 12.70
N VAL A 89 -28.79 -6.78 13.81
CA VAL A 89 -28.39 -7.17 15.16
C VAL A 89 -29.62 -7.67 15.94
N THR A 90 -29.39 -8.26 17.10
CA THR A 90 -30.47 -8.90 17.89
C THR A 90 -31.66 -7.98 18.17
N ASN A 91 -31.41 -6.68 18.35
CA ASN A 91 -32.44 -5.70 18.74
C ASN A 91 -32.81 -4.71 17.61
N GLY A 92 -32.45 -4.99 16.33
CA GLY A 92 -32.81 -4.11 15.23
C GLY A 92 -31.77 -4.04 14.14
N LEU A 93 -31.61 -2.85 13.58
CA LEU A 93 -30.58 -2.51 12.56
C LEU A 93 -29.52 -1.63 13.19
N ARG A 94 -28.27 -2.09 13.12
CA ARG A 94 -27.12 -1.25 13.42
C ARG A 94 -26.75 -0.48 12.16
N LEU A 95 -26.71 0.84 12.27
CA LEU A 95 -26.30 1.77 11.22
C LEU A 95 -24.97 2.40 11.61
N THR A 96 -24.02 2.40 10.67
CA THR A 96 -22.71 3.04 10.84
C THR A 96 -22.53 4.07 9.73
N TRP A 97 -21.99 5.23 10.07
CA TRP A 97 -21.77 6.30 9.10
C TRP A 97 -20.50 7.09 9.38
N GLU A 98 -20.08 7.81 8.38
CA GLU A 98 -19.04 8.82 8.45
C GLU A 98 -19.65 10.21 8.23
N GLY A 99 -19.03 11.23 8.81
CA GLY A 99 -19.47 12.61 8.66
C GLY A 99 -18.76 13.56 9.61
N PRO A 100 -18.98 14.86 9.49
CA PRO A 100 -18.42 15.85 10.38
C PRO A 100 -18.86 15.64 11.82
N PRO A 101 -18.14 16.15 12.82
CA PRO A 101 -18.62 16.16 14.21
C PRO A 101 -19.97 16.85 14.33
N GLY A 102 -20.87 16.29 15.12
CA GLY A 102 -22.18 16.90 15.36
C GLY A 102 -23.30 15.92 15.71
N TYR A 103 -24.52 16.45 15.79
CA TYR A 103 -25.71 15.67 16.07
C TYR A 103 -26.28 15.08 14.78
N TYR A 104 -26.55 13.81 14.80
CA TYR A 104 -27.14 13.07 13.69
C TYR A 104 -28.51 12.52 14.05
N ARG A 105 -29.39 12.41 13.06
CA ARG A 105 -30.63 11.65 13.15
C ARG A 105 -30.72 10.66 12.01
N VAL A 106 -31.29 9.50 12.28
CA VAL A 106 -31.64 8.54 11.25
C VAL A 106 -33.02 8.92 10.71
N GLU A 107 -33.11 9.04 9.41
CA GLU A 107 -34.36 9.24 8.68
C GLU A 107 -34.64 8.04 7.77
N TYR A 108 -35.92 7.73 7.60
CA TYR A 108 -36.34 6.65 6.73
C TYR A 108 -37.52 7.03 5.85
N ARG A 109 -37.71 6.27 4.78
CA ARG A 109 -38.92 6.31 3.94
C ARG A 109 -39.18 4.93 3.35
N THR A 110 -40.45 4.63 3.06
CA THR A 110 -40.88 3.31 2.55
C THR A 110 -40.95 3.25 1.03
N ALA A 111 -40.98 4.40 0.35
CA ALA A 111 -40.95 4.52 -1.11
C ALA A 111 -39.99 5.64 -1.54
N LEU A 112 -39.52 5.59 -2.79
CA LEU A 112 -38.53 6.57 -3.30
C LEU A 112 -39.09 7.99 -3.40
N ASP A 113 -40.38 8.13 -3.59
CA ASP A 113 -41.14 9.38 -3.70
C ASP A 113 -41.74 9.85 -2.37
N ALA A 114 -41.70 8.97 -1.33
CA ALA A 114 -42.20 9.33 -0.01
C ALA A 114 -41.30 10.36 0.70
N PRO A 115 -41.87 11.26 1.51
CA PRO A 115 -41.07 12.18 2.31
C PRO A 115 -40.24 11.43 3.35
N TRP A 116 -39.07 11.97 3.66
CA TRP A 116 -38.22 11.46 4.73
C TRP A 116 -38.87 11.73 6.09
N GLN A 117 -38.89 10.73 6.94
CA GLN A 117 -39.40 10.80 8.29
C GLN A 117 -38.29 10.49 9.30
N PRO A 118 -38.19 11.22 10.41
CA PRO A 118 -37.24 10.92 11.45
C PRO A 118 -37.56 9.60 12.12
N LEU A 119 -36.57 8.72 12.23
CA LEU A 119 -36.67 7.45 12.97
C LEU A 119 -36.13 7.61 14.40
N THR A 120 -35.17 8.53 14.58
CA THR A 120 -34.60 8.84 15.89
C THR A 120 -34.64 10.34 16.13
N PRO A 121 -34.72 10.82 17.38
CA PRO A 121 -34.46 12.20 17.72
C PRO A 121 -33.02 12.56 17.29
N ALA A 122 -32.76 13.85 17.03
CA ALA A 122 -31.42 14.37 16.68
C ALA A 122 -30.51 14.43 17.94
N THR A 123 -30.22 13.31 18.55
CA THR A 123 -29.49 13.21 19.82
C THR A 123 -28.25 12.33 19.75
N ASN A 124 -27.92 11.77 18.58
CA ASN A 124 -26.75 10.90 18.42
C ASN A 124 -25.52 11.70 18.02
N PHE A 125 -24.57 11.87 18.92
CA PHE A 125 -23.21 12.33 18.65
C PHE A 125 -22.30 11.23 18.07
N GLY A 126 -22.74 9.97 18.14
CA GLY A 126 -21.99 8.84 17.64
C GLY A 126 -22.12 8.68 16.13
N ARG A 127 -21.21 7.93 15.56
CA ARG A 127 -21.25 7.51 14.13
C ARG A 127 -21.81 6.11 13.96
N ILE A 128 -22.43 5.59 15.00
CA ILE A 128 -23.06 4.27 15.06
C ILE A 128 -24.32 4.35 15.92
N THR A 129 -25.41 3.74 15.48
CA THR A 129 -26.61 3.60 16.28
C THR A 129 -27.36 2.32 15.92
N THR A 130 -28.19 1.83 16.84
CA THR A 130 -29.11 0.74 16.56
C THR A 130 -30.54 1.30 16.57
N VAL A 131 -31.27 1.06 15.49
CA VAL A 131 -32.66 1.48 15.33
C VAL A 131 -33.58 0.27 15.28
N PRO A 132 -34.86 0.39 15.67
CA PRO A 132 -35.80 -0.69 15.50
C PRO A 132 -35.87 -1.16 14.05
N ALA A 133 -35.98 -2.46 13.84
CA ALA A 133 -36.17 -3.01 12.51
C ALA A 133 -37.51 -2.54 11.93
N PRO A 134 -37.52 -1.99 10.69
CA PRO A 134 -38.80 -1.59 10.08
C PRO A 134 -39.63 -2.81 9.74
N ALA A 135 -40.95 -2.70 9.92
CA ALA A 135 -41.89 -3.77 9.61
C ALA A 135 -41.97 -4.12 8.11
N GLN A 136 -41.54 -3.21 7.26
CA GLN A 136 -41.51 -3.37 5.80
C GLN A 136 -40.22 -2.76 5.21
N ALA A 137 -40.03 -2.98 3.91
CA ALA A 137 -38.88 -2.42 3.20
C ALA A 137 -38.78 -0.90 3.37
N ALA A 138 -37.58 -0.40 3.69
CA ALA A 138 -37.37 1.01 3.91
C ALA A 138 -36.01 1.45 3.32
N PHE A 139 -35.93 2.73 2.99
CA PHE A 139 -34.69 3.43 2.67
C PHE A 139 -34.26 4.25 3.88
N PHE A 140 -32.98 4.30 4.13
CA PHE A 140 -32.39 5.06 5.24
C PHE A 140 -31.44 6.13 4.73
N ARG A 141 -31.41 7.25 5.45
CA ARG A 141 -30.34 8.23 5.34
C ARG A 141 -29.97 8.76 6.72
N ILE A 142 -28.76 9.27 6.82
CA ILE A 142 -28.31 10.01 7.99
C ILE A 142 -28.47 11.48 7.68
N ALA A 143 -29.22 12.20 8.50
CA ALA A 143 -29.33 13.64 8.45
C ALA A 143 -28.47 14.23 9.59
N GLY A 144 -27.56 15.12 9.24
CA GLY A 144 -26.67 15.81 10.17
C GLY A 144 -26.86 17.33 10.10
N PRO A 145 -26.15 18.07 10.93
CA PRO A 145 -26.09 19.52 10.84
C PRO A 145 -25.55 19.93 9.47
N ALA A 146 -25.90 21.11 9.01
CA ALA A 146 -25.22 21.72 7.88
C ALA A 146 -23.73 21.88 8.22
N PRO A 147 -22.82 21.63 7.27
CA PRO A 147 -21.41 21.90 7.49
C PRO A 147 -21.22 23.36 7.89
N HIS A 148 -20.38 23.62 8.88
CA HIS A 148 -20.00 24.96 9.29
C HIS A 148 -18.50 25.11 9.15
N TYR A 149 -18.08 25.82 8.11
CA TYR A 149 -16.70 26.14 7.82
C TYR A 149 -16.30 27.45 8.46
N ALA A 150 -15.19 27.44 9.18
CA ALA A 150 -14.68 28.61 9.91
C ALA A 150 -13.57 29.37 9.14
N GLY A 151 -12.89 28.66 8.21
CA GLY A 151 -11.69 29.15 7.55
C GLY A 151 -10.42 29.01 8.40
N ALA A 152 -9.26 29.03 7.76
CA ALA A 152 -7.96 28.76 8.39
C ALA A 152 -7.64 29.75 9.53
N GLU A 153 -8.02 31.03 9.41
CA GLU A 153 -7.77 32.04 10.45
C GLU A 153 -8.39 31.70 11.81
N ALA A 154 -9.54 31.02 11.82
CA ALA A 154 -10.15 30.56 13.07
C ALA A 154 -9.30 29.49 13.77
N CYS A 155 -8.54 28.71 13.02
CA CYS A 155 -7.64 27.70 13.55
C CYS A 155 -6.36 28.31 14.15
N ALA A 156 -5.91 29.46 13.62
CA ALA A 156 -4.68 30.13 14.01
C ALA A 156 -4.63 30.50 15.50
N THR A 157 -5.79 30.76 16.12
CA THR A 157 -5.88 31.14 17.53
C THR A 157 -5.27 30.08 18.47
N CYS A 158 -5.44 28.80 18.15
CA CYS A 158 -4.93 27.69 18.97
C CYS A 158 -3.81 26.90 18.26
N HIS A 159 -3.76 26.91 16.92
CA HIS A 159 -2.82 26.17 16.09
C HIS A 159 -1.88 27.10 15.29
N ALA A 160 -1.37 28.16 15.94
CA ALA A 160 -0.62 29.24 15.28
C ALA A 160 0.60 28.76 14.47
N GLU A 161 1.38 27.82 15.00
CA GLU A 161 2.59 27.32 14.31
C GLU A 161 2.23 26.56 13.03
N ILE A 162 1.28 25.64 13.12
CA ILE A 162 0.84 24.85 11.97
C ILE A 162 0.19 25.76 10.91
N HIS A 163 -0.62 26.73 11.33
CA HIS A 163 -1.23 27.70 10.45
C HIS A 163 -0.18 28.55 9.71
N ALA A 164 0.82 29.06 10.42
CA ALA A 164 1.89 29.86 9.80
C ALA A 164 2.72 29.06 8.79
N GLU A 165 2.94 27.77 9.03
CA GLU A 165 3.63 26.87 8.10
C GLU A 165 2.76 26.51 6.88
N GLU A 166 1.46 26.24 7.10
CA GLU A 166 0.51 25.91 6.04
C GLU A 166 0.35 27.07 5.05
N LEU A 167 0.26 28.30 5.52
CA LEU A 167 0.20 29.51 4.68
C LEU A 167 1.35 29.65 3.69
N GLN A 168 2.48 29.00 3.92
CA GLN A 168 3.63 29.00 3.00
C GLN A 168 3.52 27.91 1.93
N THR A 169 2.54 27.03 2.01
CA THR A 169 2.37 25.91 1.08
C THR A 169 1.64 26.34 -0.20
N ARG A 170 1.77 25.52 -1.25
CA ARG A 170 0.99 25.74 -2.47
C ARG A 170 -0.50 25.52 -2.27
N HIS A 171 -0.89 24.76 -1.26
CA HIS A 171 -2.29 24.51 -0.93
C HIS A 171 -3.00 25.80 -0.51
N ALA A 172 -2.42 26.59 0.38
CA ALA A 172 -2.97 27.87 0.79
C ALA A 172 -3.23 28.81 -0.40
N HIS A 173 -2.37 28.76 -1.41
CA HIS A 173 -2.42 29.58 -2.61
C HIS A 173 -3.12 28.93 -3.81
N ALA A 174 -3.91 27.87 -3.59
CA ALA A 174 -4.52 27.12 -4.67
C ALA A 174 -5.51 27.96 -5.50
N LEU A 175 -6.34 28.80 -4.87
CA LEU A 175 -7.26 29.69 -5.57
C LEU A 175 -6.51 30.75 -6.39
N GLU A 176 -5.43 31.30 -5.86
CA GLU A 176 -4.58 32.29 -6.58
C GLU A 176 -3.97 31.67 -7.84
N SER A 177 -3.69 30.38 -7.83
CA SER A 177 -3.22 29.69 -9.03
C SER A 177 -4.26 29.69 -10.15
N LEU A 178 -5.54 29.59 -9.82
CA LEU A 178 -6.65 29.71 -10.78
C LEU A 178 -6.83 31.14 -11.27
N GLU A 179 -6.65 32.12 -10.39
CA GLU A 179 -6.73 33.54 -10.74
C GLU A 179 -5.70 33.90 -11.83
N ARG A 180 -4.47 33.42 -11.69
CA ARG A 180 -3.40 33.69 -12.67
C ARG A 180 -3.71 33.18 -14.08
N VAL A 181 -4.53 32.14 -14.19
CA VAL A 181 -4.92 31.56 -15.48
C VAL A 181 -6.37 31.84 -15.87
N GLY A 182 -7.05 32.77 -15.15
CA GLY A 182 -8.42 33.19 -15.45
C GLY A 182 -9.49 32.12 -15.21
N GLN A 183 -9.25 31.20 -14.26
CA GLN A 183 -10.14 30.07 -13.95
C GLN A 183 -10.73 30.13 -12.53
N ALA A 184 -10.62 31.29 -11.86
CA ALA A 184 -11.06 31.45 -10.47
C ALA A 184 -12.58 31.27 -10.24
N ASP A 185 -13.38 31.38 -11.30
CA ASP A 185 -14.84 31.17 -11.25
C ASP A 185 -15.26 29.86 -11.94
N ASN A 186 -14.31 29.01 -12.37
CA ASN A 186 -14.62 27.75 -13.03
C ASN A 186 -15.11 26.70 -12.02
N PRO A 187 -16.41 26.27 -12.10
CA PRO A 187 -16.96 25.32 -11.15
C PRO A 187 -16.32 23.93 -11.20
N ALA A 188 -15.60 23.59 -12.27
CA ALA A 188 -14.86 22.33 -12.37
C ALA A 188 -13.54 22.37 -11.57
N CYS A 189 -12.97 23.57 -11.35
CA CYS A 189 -11.70 23.75 -10.63
C CYS A 189 -11.91 23.99 -9.12
N LEU A 190 -12.95 24.73 -8.78
CA LEU A 190 -13.19 25.22 -7.42
C LEU A 190 -13.30 24.13 -6.34
N PRO A 191 -13.85 22.92 -6.59
CA PRO A 191 -13.91 21.86 -5.56
C PRO A 191 -12.55 21.45 -5.01
N CYS A 192 -11.49 21.52 -5.83
CA CYS A 192 -10.12 21.15 -5.45
C CYS A 192 -9.28 22.37 -5.03
N HIS A 193 -9.73 23.59 -5.27
CA HIS A 193 -8.97 24.81 -5.05
C HIS A 193 -9.57 25.71 -3.96
N THR A 194 -10.65 25.29 -3.29
CA THR A 194 -11.34 26.04 -2.23
C THR A 194 -11.91 25.11 -1.17
N VAL A 195 -12.31 25.67 -0.04
CA VAL A 195 -12.94 24.92 1.06
C VAL A 195 -14.42 24.76 0.81
N GLY A 196 -14.87 23.51 0.63
CA GLY A 196 -16.30 23.15 0.64
C GLY A 196 -17.13 23.70 -0.52
N TYR A 197 -16.55 24.05 -1.68
CA TYR A 197 -17.32 24.50 -2.84
C TYR A 197 -18.42 23.51 -3.21
N GLY A 198 -19.63 24.03 -3.44
CA GLY A 198 -20.81 23.22 -3.72
C GLY A 198 -21.48 22.59 -2.50
N LEU A 199 -20.94 22.79 -1.29
CA LEU A 199 -21.54 22.35 -0.03
C LEU A 199 -22.17 23.53 0.73
N PRO A 200 -23.20 23.26 1.56
CA PRO A 200 -23.77 24.31 2.41
C PRO A 200 -22.71 24.94 3.33
N GLY A 201 -22.60 26.24 3.33
CA GLY A 201 -21.64 27.00 4.13
C GLY A 201 -20.20 27.02 3.60
N GLY A 202 -19.91 26.35 2.48
CA GLY A 202 -18.60 26.37 1.84
C GLY A 202 -18.35 27.59 0.95
N PHE A 203 -17.25 27.54 0.20
CA PHE A 203 -16.86 28.63 -0.72
C PHE A 203 -17.94 28.89 -1.77
N VAL A 204 -18.27 30.15 -1.96
CA VAL A 204 -19.22 30.62 -2.98
C VAL A 204 -18.50 31.47 -4.04
N SER A 205 -17.77 32.49 -3.59
CA SER A 205 -16.95 33.33 -4.45
C SER A 205 -15.93 34.10 -3.60
N ARG A 206 -14.93 34.66 -4.26
CA ARG A 206 -13.92 35.54 -3.61
C ARG A 206 -14.56 36.74 -2.87
N THR A 207 -15.69 37.21 -3.35
CA THR A 207 -16.39 38.37 -2.74
C THR A 207 -17.24 37.96 -1.54
N LEU A 208 -17.94 36.81 -1.62
CA LEU A 208 -18.90 36.42 -0.59
C LEU A 208 -18.27 35.60 0.55
N THR A 209 -17.30 34.74 0.25
CA THR A 209 -16.63 33.86 1.21
C THR A 209 -15.12 33.85 1.01
N PRO A 210 -14.43 35.02 1.04
CA PRO A 210 -12.99 35.12 0.74
C PRO A 210 -12.12 34.27 1.68
N HIS A 211 -12.55 34.08 2.93
CA HIS A 211 -11.85 33.29 3.95
C HIS A 211 -11.81 31.77 3.67
N LEU A 212 -12.54 31.29 2.67
CA LEU A 212 -12.57 29.89 2.26
C LEU A 212 -11.83 29.64 0.93
N GLY A 213 -11.10 30.62 0.42
CA GLY A 213 -10.26 30.47 -0.78
C GLY A 213 -8.97 29.71 -0.47
N GLY A 214 -8.56 28.86 -1.38
CA GLY A 214 -7.40 27.98 -1.19
C GLY A 214 -7.77 26.61 -0.58
N VAL A 215 -6.82 25.69 -0.56
CA VAL A 215 -6.92 24.40 0.15
C VAL A 215 -6.38 24.62 1.55
N GLN A 216 -7.26 24.60 2.53
CA GLN A 216 -6.97 24.96 3.92
C GLN A 216 -7.21 23.77 4.86
N CYS A 217 -7.05 23.99 6.17
CA CYS A 217 -7.23 22.98 7.22
C CYS A 217 -8.50 22.14 7.02
N GLU A 218 -9.63 22.81 6.78
CA GLU A 218 -10.95 22.16 6.66
C GLU A 218 -11.14 21.39 5.35
N SER A 219 -10.29 21.60 4.33
CA SER A 219 -10.29 20.78 3.13
C SER A 219 -9.88 19.31 3.42
N CYS A 220 -9.02 19.10 4.43
CA CYS A 220 -8.54 17.80 4.87
C CYS A 220 -9.24 17.34 6.16
N HIS A 221 -9.41 18.23 7.12
CA HIS A 221 -9.97 17.89 8.44
C HIS A 221 -11.49 17.92 8.49
N GLY A 222 -12.15 18.46 7.45
CA GLY A 222 -13.59 18.68 7.39
C GLY A 222 -14.03 19.95 8.12
N PRO A 223 -15.35 20.28 8.05
CA PRO A 223 -15.90 21.48 8.66
C PRO A 223 -15.63 21.51 10.15
N ALA A 224 -14.94 22.53 10.62
CA ALA A 224 -14.45 22.65 11.99
C ALA A 224 -15.03 23.85 12.77
N GLY A 225 -16.01 24.54 12.22
CA GLY A 225 -16.59 25.72 12.86
C GLY A 225 -17.22 25.44 14.23
N LEU A 226 -17.80 24.24 14.43
CA LEU A 226 -18.27 23.83 15.75
C LEU A 226 -17.14 23.61 16.75
N HIS A 227 -16.02 23.07 16.30
CA HIS A 227 -14.83 22.91 17.13
C HIS A 227 -14.24 24.28 17.51
N ALA A 228 -14.10 25.18 16.55
CA ALA A 228 -13.59 26.52 16.80
C ALA A 228 -14.45 27.31 17.81
N ALA A 229 -15.76 27.04 17.84
CA ALA A 229 -16.70 27.63 18.81
C ALA A 229 -16.73 26.90 20.17
N ASN A 230 -16.25 25.65 20.24
CA ASN A 230 -16.32 24.77 21.42
C ASN A 230 -15.03 23.96 21.55
N GLU A 231 -13.91 24.62 21.65
CA GLU A 231 -12.55 24.07 21.57
C GLU A 231 -12.26 22.94 22.58
N ASN A 232 -12.89 22.98 23.74
CA ASN A 232 -12.70 22.02 24.82
C ASN A 232 -13.59 20.79 24.71
N ASP A 233 -14.57 20.78 23.82
CA ASP A 233 -15.45 19.63 23.65
C ASP A 233 -14.82 18.61 22.65
N PRO A 234 -14.39 17.44 23.13
CA PRO A 234 -13.78 16.43 22.28
C PRO A 234 -14.72 15.90 21.19
N LEU A 235 -16.03 16.05 21.34
CA LEU A 235 -17.04 15.62 20.37
C LEU A 235 -16.99 16.42 19.07
N PHE A 236 -16.53 17.69 19.12
CA PHE A 236 -16.43 18.54 17.96
C PHE A 236 -15.04 18.52 17.29
N ARG A 237 -14.08 17.75 17.83
CA ARG A 237 -12.74 17.67 17.24
C ARG A 237 -12.79 17.18 15.81
N PRO A 238 -12.14 17.90 14.88
CA PRO A 238 -11.99 17.46 13.49
C PRO A 238 -11.26 16.13 13.40
N ARG A 239 -11.47 15.44 12.28
CA ARG A 239 -10.79 14.16 12.00
C ARG A 239 -9.30 14.40 11.76
N VAL A 240 -8.48 13.51 12.30
CA VAL A 240 -7.06 13.41 11.95
C VAL A 240 -6.87 12.07 11.25
N GLU A 241 -6.76 12.09 9.94
CA GLU A 241 -6.61 10.88 9.13
C GLU A 241 -5.32 10.92 8.32
N ILE A 242 -4.79 9.73 8.09
CA ILE A 242 -3.64 9.52 7.21
C ILE A 242 -4.02 8.75 5.95
N ALA A 243 -5.30 8.51 5.73
CA ALA A 243 -5.81 7.77 4.58
C ALA A 243 -5.51 8.51 3.27
N ALA A 244 -4.99 7.77 2.27
CA ALA A 244 -4.64 8.35 0.98
C ALA A 244 -5.83 8.94 0.21
N GLN A 245 -7.04 8.44 0.50
CA GLN A 245 -8.30 8.91 -0.08
C GLN A 245 -8.54 10.40 0.18
N MET A 246 -8.02 10.94 1.27
CA MET A 246 -8.10 12.36 1.56
C MET A 246 -7.40 13.21 0.49
N CYS A 247 -6.20 12.78 0.09
CA CYS A 247 -5.44 13.42 -0.99
C CYS A 247 -6.05 13.11 -2.36
N GLY A 248 -6.51 11.86 -2.55
CA GLY A 248 -7.14 11.37 -3.78
C GLY A 248 -8.45 12.06 -4.15
N GLY A 249 -9.06 12.81 -3.22
CA GLY A 249 -10.21 13.66 -3.54
C GLY A 249 -9.91 14.75 -4.56
N CYS A 250 -8.63 15.19 -4.61
CA CYS A 250 -8.16 16.22 -5.53
C CYS A 250 -7.00 15.74 -6.43
N HIS A 251 -6.14 14.85 -5.93
CA HIS A 251 -4.98 14.33 -6.66
C HIS A 251 -5.31 13.02 -7.39
N ASN A 252 -6.27 13.04 -8.31
CA ASN A 252 -6.79 11.90 -9.06
C ASN A 252 -6.84 12.20 -10.56
N GLN A 253 -7.22 11.20 -11.36
CA GLN A 253 -7.30 11.35 -12.82
C GLN A 253 -8.31 12.42 -13.27
N ASP A 254 -9.37 12.69 -12.51
CA ASP A 254 -10.37 13.71 -12.86
C ASP A 254 -9.79 15.12 -12.75
N SER A 255 -8.76 15.30 -11.92
CA SER A 255 -7.99 16.54 -11.78
C SER A 255 -6.75 16.61 -12.67
N HIS A 256 -6.62 15.72 -13.65
CA HIS A 256 -5.44 15.55 -14.51
C HIS A 256 -4.15 15.15 -13.73
N ARG A 257 -4.30 14.54 -12.57
CA ARG A 257 -3.22 14.10 -11.68
C ARG A 257 -3.49 12.67 -11.22
N THR A 258 -2.84 11.70 -11.81
CA THR A 258 -3.07 10.28 -11.58
C THR A 258 -2.37 9.73 -10.32
N HIS A 259 -1.91 10.59 -9.42
CA HIS A 259 -1.12 10.19 -8.25
C HIS A 259 -1.81 9.15 -7.37
N PHE A 260 -3.12 9.35 -7.11
CA PHE A 260 -3.87 8.44 -6.25
C PHE A 260 -4.04 7.05 -6.88
N GLU A 261 -4.40 6.99 -8.16
CA GLU A 261 -4.59 5.73 -8.88
C GLU A 261 -3.28 4.98 -9.04
N GLN A 262 -2.20 5.67 -9.35
CA GLN A 262 -0.85 5.09 -9.45
C GLN A 262 -0.40 4.53 -8.10
N TRP A 263 -0.53 5.32 -7.03
CA TRP A 263 -0.25 4.85 -5.68
C TRP A 263 -1.11 3.64 -5.30
N ALA A 264 -2.42 3.68 -5.57
CA ALA A 264 -3.35 2.60 -5.25
C ALA A 264 -3.01 1.28 -5.98
N GLY A 265 -2.41 1.38 -7.17
CA GLY A 265 -1.87 0.24 -7.93
C GLY A 265 -0.48 -0.22 -7.49
N SER A 266 0.15 0.46 -6.54
CA SER A 266 1.51 0.15 -6.07
C SER A 266 1.50 -0.78 -4.85
N ALA A 267 2.66 -1.40 -4.58
CA ALA A 267 2.85 -2.19 -3.37
C ALA A 267 2.74 -1.36 -2.07
N HIS A 268 3.00 -0.06 -2.12
CA HIS A 268 2.85 0.82 -0.95
C HIS A 268 1.42 0.86 -0.42
N ALA A 269 0.41 0.67 -1.28
CA ALA A 269 -0.99 0.64 -0.89
C ALA A 269 -1.40 -0.64 -0.13
N THR A 270 -0.58 -1.69 -0.15
CA THR A 270 -0.93 -3.03 0.38
C THR A 270 0.04 -3.57 1.44
N VAL A 271 1.10 -2.83 1.78
CA VAL A 271 2.15 -3.32 2.71
C VAL A 271 1.65 -3.64 4.12
N THR A 272 0.46 -3.18 4.51
CA THR A 272 -0.14 -3.50 5.82
C THR A 272 -0.49 -4.96 6.01
N GLU A 273 -0.64 -5.72 4.94
CA GLU A 273 -0.92 -7.17 5.02
C GLU A 273 0.18 -7.92 5.77
N ASP A 274 1.42 -7.44 5.71
CA ASP A 274 2.56 -8.02 6.41
C ASP A 274 2.53 -7.76 7.94
N MET A 275 1.62 -6.90 8.41
CA MET A 275 1.51 -6.53 9.83
C MET A 275 0.69 -7.51 10.67
N ASN A 276 0.10 -8.50 10.10
CA ASN A 276 -0.55 -9.58 10.82
C ASN A 276 0.45 -10.70 11.15
N PRO A 277 0.64 -11.05 12.41
CA PRO A 277 -0.08 -10.63 13.61
C PRO A 277 0.41 -9.27 14.17
N PRO A 278 -0.39 -8.62 15.04
CA PRO A 278 -0.12 -7.26 15.60
C PRO A 278 1.24 -7.08 16.28
N ASN A 279 1.88 -8.15 16.78
CA ASN A 279 3.20 -8.07 17.40
C ASN A 279 4.32 -7.63 16.44
N ARG A 280 4.06 -7.58 15.12
CA ARG A 280 5.00 -7.06 14.12
C ARG A 280 5.02 -5.54 14.03
N ILE A 281 4.06 -4.84 14.60
CA ILE A 281 3.96 -3.38 14.52
C ILE A 281 5.28 -2.69 14.90
N ASN A 282 5.88 -3.07 16.04
CA ASN A 282 7.12 -2.44 16.50
C ASN A 282 8.35 -2.80 15.67
N SER A 283 8.42 -4.00 15.13
CA SER A 283 9.61 -4.47 14.39
C SER A 283 9.54 -4.17 12.89
N CYS A 284 8.39 -4.33 12.28
CA CYS A 284 8.20 -4.21 10.84
C CYS A 284 7.43 -2.94 10.46
N GLY A 285 6.57 -2.43 11.36
CA GLY A 285 5.65 -1.33 11.10
C GLY A 285 6.33 -0.04 10.65
N ARG A 286 7.57 0.22 11.09
CA ARG A 286 8.33 1.40 10.64
C ARG A 286 8.46 1.53 9.11
N CYS A 287 8.40 0.40 8.39
CA CYS A 287 8.51 0.33 6.94
C CYS A 287 7.22 -0.18 6.27
N HIS A 288 6.45 -1.01 6.96
CA HIS A 288 5.29 -1.70 6.41
C HIS A 288 3.95 -1.14 6.93
N SER A 289 3.95 -0.05 7.67
CA SER A 289 2.74 0.60 8.18
C SER A 289 2.89 2.12 8.18
N GLY A 290 2.04 2.79 7.42
CA GLY A 290 1.98 4.25 7.42
C GLY A 290 1.61 4.81 8.79
N SER A 291 0.69 4.15 9.50
CA SER A 291 0.31 4.54 10.86
C SER A 291 1.48 4.47 11.84
N SER A 292 2.23 3.36 11.81
CA SER A 292 3.44 3.20 12.65
C SER A 292 4.51 4.22 12.28
N ARG A 293 4.70 4.47 10.99
CA ARG A 293 5.66 5.47 10.52
C ARG A 293 5.33 6.87 11.02
N ILE A 294 4.08 7.28 10.89
CA ILE A 294 3.62 8.60 11.39
C ILE A 294 3.72 8.69 12.92
N ALA A 295 3.41 7.61 13.66
CA ALA A 295 3.62 7.57 15.10
C ALA A 295 5.10 7.82 15.47
N LEU A 296 6.02 7.12 14.81
CA LEU A 296 7.47 7.31 15.02
C LEU A 296 7.93 8.73 14.69
N LEU A 297 7.45 9.32 13.58
CA LEU A 297 7.77 10.70 13.20
C LEU A 297 7.27 11.73 14.23
N LYS A 298 6.23 11.39 14.98
CA LYS A 298 5.70 12.20 16.10
C LYS A 298 6.34 11.86 17.45
N GLY A 299 7.30 10.95 17.49
CA GLY A 299 7.93 10.49 18.74
C GLY A 299 7.01 9.62 19.61
N ALA A 300 5.94 9.06 19.05
CA ALA A 300 5.01 8.20 19.77
C ALA A 300 5.39 6.71 19.59
N ASP A 301 5.00 5.88 20.57
CA ASP A 301 5.14 4.42 20.47
C ASP A 301 4.07 3.85 19.53
N PRO A 302 4.45 3.21 18.40
CA PRO A 302 3.49 2.61 17.49
C PRO A 302 2.61 1.54 18.15
N ALA A 303 3.13 0.74 19.07
CA ALA A 303 2.36 -0.30 19.75
C ALA A 303 1.24 0.27 20.62
N ALA A 304 1.44 1.48 21.16
CA ALA A 304 0.42 2.16 21.96
C ALA A 304 -0.62 2.91 21.11
N THR A 305 -0.26 3.29 19.87
CA THR A 305 -1.06 4.20 19.04
C THR A 305 -1.72 3.52 17.84
N VAL A 306 -1.17 2.39 17.36
CA VAL A 306 -1.65 1.68 16.17
C VAL A 306 -2.28 0.36 16.58
N THR A 307 -3.60 0.27 16.54
CA THR A 307 -4.37 -0.93 16.90
C THR A 307 -5.34 -1.30 15.78
N GLY A 308 -5.38 -2.58 15.41
CA GLY A 308 -6.40 -3.12 14.50
C GLY A 308 -6.64 -2.29 13.25
N ASP A 309 -7.84 -1.77 13.10
CA ASP A 309 -8.30 -0.99 11.94
C ASP A 309 -7.60 0.37 11.77
N ALA A 310 -6.85 0.84 12.79
CA ALA A 310 -6.04 2.04 12.69
C ALA A 310 -4.74 1.83 11.90
N ASN A 311 -4.39 0.58 11.57
CA ASN A 311 -3.21 0.28 10.77
C ASN A 311 -3.47 0.58 9.29
N MET A 312 -2.79 1.59 8.77
CA MET A 312 -2.91 2.05 7.39
C MET A 312 -1.64 1.72 6.60
N PRO A 313 -1.74 1.55 5.27
CA PRO A 313 -0.57 1.37 4.41
C PRO A 313 0.34 2.61 4.39
N VAL A 314 1.43 2.53 3.62
CA VAL A 314 2.32 3.67 3.37
C VAL A 314 1.58 4.65 2.45
N THR A 315 0.91 5.63 3.05
CA THR A 315 0.08 6.63 2.36
C THR A 315 0.88 7.88 2.01
N CYS A 316 0.24 8.82 1.31
CA CYS A 316 0.83 10.06 0.84
C CYS A 316 1.54 10.84 1.96
N VAL A 317 0.93 10.95 3.13
CA VAL A 317 1.46 11.70 4.28
C VAL A 317 2.71 11.09 4.91
N VAL A 318 3.06 9.85 4.57
CA VAL A 318 4.32 9.24 5.03
C VAL A 318 5.52 9.90 4.37
N CYS A 319 5.38 10.27 3.10
CA CYS A 319 6.41 10.94 2.31
C CYS A 319 6.24 12.46 2.26
N HIS A 320 5.01 12.96 2.20
CA HIS A 320 4.70 14.39 2.11
C HIS A 320 4.24 14.95 3.46
N ASP A 321 4.67 16.18 3.79
CA ASP A 321 4.14 16.92 4.94
C ASP A 321 3.06 17.88 4.47
N PRO A 322 1.77 17.64 4.78
CA PRO A 322 0.69 18.48 4.29
C PRO A 322 0.68 19.88 4.95
N HIS A 323 1.36 20.04 6.09
CA HIS A 323 1.33 21.28 6.88
C HIS A 323 2.55 22.17 6.68
N ARG A 324 3.66 21.63 6.12
CA ARG A 324 4.95 22.31 6.11
C ARG A 324 5.48 22.54 4.71
N ARG A 325 6.06 23.71 4.51
CA ARG A 325 7.00 23.92 3.41
C ARG A 325 8.37 23.38 3.82
N THR A 326 8.71 22.18 3.37
CA THR A 326 9.92 21.47 3.80
C THR A 326 11.21 21.86 3.07
N GLY A 327 11.19 22.88 2.24
CA GLY A 327 12.31 23.21 1.33
C GLY A 327 12.23 22.45 -0.01
N HIS A 328 11.51 21.34 -0.08
CA HIS A 328 11.25 20.60 -1.31
C HIS A 328 9.93 21.07 -1.97
N PRO A 329 9.89 21.28 -3.30
CA PRO A 329 8.69 21.77 -3.99
C PRO A 329 7.43 20.92 -3.79
N ALA A 330 7.58 19.61 -3.55
CA ALA A 330 6.50 18.68 -3.28
C ALA A 330 6.28 18.42 -1.77
N GLN A 331 6.81 19.26 -0.90
CA GLN A 331 6.68 19.13 0.56
C GLN A 331 7.13 17.75 1.09
N LEU A 332 8.19 17.16 0.52
CA LEU A 332 8.74 15.90 1.02
C LEU A 332 9.25 16.08 2.44
N ARG A 333 8.97 15.10 3.31
CA ARG A 333 9.52 15.05 4.65
C ARG A 333 11.02 14.83 4.61
N ASN A 334 11.75 15.57 5.43
CA ASN A 334 13.18 15.35 5.54
C ASN A 334 13.46 14.01 6.26
N PRO A 335 14.08 13.01 5.60
CA PRO A 335 14.35 11.73 6.20
C PRO A 335 15.42 11.79 7.30
N LEU A 336 16.27 12.83 7.30
CA LEU A 336 17.36 12.96 8.28
C LEU A 336 16.89 13.35 9.69
N ALA A 337 15.66 13.78 9.86
CA ALA A 337 15.09 13.98 11.20
C ALA A 337 15.10 12.69 12.04
N SER A 338 15.45 11.55 11.43
CA SER A 338 15.38 10.24 12.05
C SER A 338 16.54 9.33 11.60
N PHE A 339 17.75 9.63 12.07
CA PHE A 339 18.93 8.76 11.84
C PHE A 339 18.72 7.31 12.28
N THR A 340 17.94 7.11 13.32
CA THR A 340 17.63 5.78 13.85
C THR A 340 16.78 4.93 12.92
N ASP A 341 16.19 5.55 11.90
CA ASP A 341 15.35 4.85 10.94
C ASP A 341 16.13 4.20 9.80
N TYR A 342 17.34 4.67 9.55
CA TYR A 342 18.23 3.99 8.63
C TYR A 342 18.73 2.70 9.25
N SER A 343 18.70 1.63 8.47
CA SER A 343 19.14 0.36 9.00
C SER A 343 20.60 0.39 9.38
N LEU A 344 20.84 -0.20 10.50
CA LEU A 344 22.12 -0.34 11.14
C LEU A 344 23.13 -1.22 10.38
N GLY A 345 22.70 -1.91 9.32
CA GLY A 345 23.55 -2.85 8.59
C GLY A 345 24.60 -2.21 7.69
N THR A 346 24.54 -0.90 7.47
CA THR A 346 25.38 -0.28 6.43
C THR A 346 26.63 0.40 6.96
N GLY A 347 26.67 0.82 8.22
CA GLY A 347 27.74 1.68 8.74
C GLY A 347 27.91 3.00 7.98
N ALA A 348 27.08 3.25 6.95
CA ALA A 348 27.19 4.41 6.09
C ALA A 348 26.43 5.59 6.69
N ASN A 349 27.08 6.73 6.74
CA ASN A 349 26.44 7.99 7.12
C ASN A 349 25.81 8.60 5.86
N PHE A 350 24.55 8.28 5.63
CA PHE A 350 23.79 8.77 4.47
C PHE A 350 23.71 10.31 4.44
N ALA A 351 23.69 10.96 5.60
CA ALA A 351 23.55 12.39 5.74
C ALA A 351 24.69 13.19 5.11
N THR A 352 25.89 12.63 5.09
CA THR A 352 27.07 13.35 4.55
C THR A 352 27.31 13.12 3.07
N ALA A 353 26.66 12.11 2.47
CA ALA A 353 26.96 11.69 1.11
C ALA A 353 25.84 12.01 0.11
N TYR A 354 24.61 12.24 0.55
CA TYR A 354 23.45 12.33 -0.33
C TYR A 354 22.47 13.42 0.10
N ASP A 355 21.64 13.86 -0.85
CA ASP A 355 20.57 14.81 -0.61
C ASP A 355 19.49 14.17 0.31
N PRO A 356 19.29 14.73 1.49
CA PRO A 356 18.31 14.20 2.45
C PRO A 356 16.88 14.19 1.93
N ASP A 357 16.52 15.10 1.03
CA ASP A 357 15.15 15.18 0.52
C ASP A 357 14.79 14.01 -0.41
N ILE A 358 15.80 13.30 -0.92
CA ILE A 358 15.64 12.17 -1.83
C ILE A 358 15.73 10.82 -1.10
N GLN A 359 16.30 10.81 0.08
CA GLN A 359 16.60 9.57 0.82
C GLN A 359 15.38 8.96 1.54
N LEU A 360 14.18 9.48 1.34
CA LEU A 360 12.94 8.88 1.85
C LEU A 360 12.83 7.40 1.53
N CYS A 361 13.18 7.00 0.31
CA CYS A 361 13.16 5.60 -0.11
C CYS A 361 14.13 4.73 0.70
N ALA A 362 15.34 5.24 0.94
CA ALA A 362 16.41 4.52 1.65
C ALA A 362 16.04 4.17 3.10
N GLN A 363 15.12 4.89 3.73
CA GLN A 363 14.65 4.60 5.08
C GLN A 363 13.97 3.23 5.19
N CYS A 364 13.37 2.75 4.09
CA CYS A 364 12.70 1.47 4.01
C CYS A 364 13.42 0.49 3.08
N HIS A 365 14.01 0.98 1.98
CA HIS A 365 14.69 0.19 0.96
C HIS A 365 16.20 0.13 1.19
N ASN A 366 16.61 -0.43 2.36
CA ASN A 366 18.02 -0.60 2.73
C ASN A 366 18.29 -2.02 3.25
N GLN A 367 19.58 -2.42 3.22
CA GLN A 367 20.00 -3.72 3.73
C GLN A 367 19.75 -3.81 5.23
N ARG A 368 18.95 -4.77 5.65
CA ARG A 368 18.63 -5.06 7.04
C ARG A 368 18.22 -6.52 7.23
N GLY A 369 17.86 -6.86 8.46
CA GLY A 369 17.43 -8.20 8.85
C GLY A 369 18.61 -9.12 9.13
N ALA A 370 18.63 -10.29 8.50
CA ALA A 370 19.68 -11.27 8.72
C ALA A 370 21.06 -10.79 8.26
N THR A 371 22.06 -11.13 9.05
CA THR A 371 23.48 -11.05 8.66
C THR A 371 23.93 -12.38 8.07
N TRP A 372 25.16 -12.46 7.57
CA TRP A 372 25.70 -13.72 7.05
C TRP A 372 25.80 -14.83 8.10
N THR A 373 25.87 -14.46 9.40
CA THR A 373 25.87 -15.39 10.53
C THR A 373 24.49 -15.88 10.93
N SER A 374 23.43 -15.30 10.38
CA SER A 374 22.05 -15.70 10.69
C SER A 374 21.69 -17.05 10.10
N ASN A 375 20.85 -17.80 10.81
CA ASN A 375 20.51 -19.19 10.50
C ASN A 375 19.04 -19.36 10.14
N THR A 376 18.16 -18.47 10.60
CA THR A 376 16.71 -18.68 10.51
C THR A 376 16.14 -18.32 9.16
N ARG A 377 16.51 -17.17 8.61
CA ARG A 377 15.96 -16.60 7.36
C ARG A 377 17.04 -15.89 6.56
N PRO A 378 16.86 -15.74 5.23
CA PRO A 378 17.68 -14.84 4.41
C PRO A 378 17.64 -13.38 4.89
N PRO A 379 18.54 -12.52 4.40
CA PRO A 379 18.44 -11.08 4.57
C PRO A 379 17.07 -10.57 4.07
N HIS A 380 16.69 -9.39 4.51
CA HIS A 380 15.44 -8.77 4.07
C HIS A 380 15.52 -8.38 2.60
N HIS A 381 14.40 -8.48 1.86
CA HIS A 381 14.31 -8.16 0.44
C HIS A 381 14.24 -6.63 0.17
N SER A 382 15.13 -5.89 0.79
CA SER A 382 15.19 -4.43 0.69
C SER A 382 16.61 -3.86 0.58
N PRO A 383 17.59 -4.53 -0.07
CA PRO A 383 18.96 -4.04 -0.09
C PRO A 383 19.22 -2.96 -1.17
N GLN A 384 18.19 -2.43 -1.83
CA GLN A 384 18.28 -1.63 -3.04
C GLN A 384 19.24 -0.44 -2.89
N TYR A 385 19.11 0.31 -1.82
CA TYR A 385 19.97 1.48 -1.59
C TYR A 385 21.42 1.08 -1.38
N ASN A 386 21.69 0.03 -0.61
CA ASN A 386 23.03 -0.47 -0.40
C ASN A 386 23.65 -1.09 -1.65
N MET A 387 22.86 -1.72 -2.50
CA MET A 387 23.31 -2.17 -3.83
C MET A 387 23.71 -0.99 -4.69
N LEU A 388 22.89 0.07 -4.75
CA LEU A 388 23.21 1.31 -5.48
C LEU A 388 24.52 1.92 -5.00
N LEU A 389 24.75 1.97 -3.68
CA LEU A 389 25.97 2.51 -3.07
C LEU A 389 27.18 1.57 -3.16
N GLY A 390 27.00 0.32 -3.54
CA GLY A 390 28.06 -0.70 -3.52
C GLY A 390 28.48 -1.10 -2.10
N THR A 391 27.61 -0.95 -1.10
CA THR A 391 27.86 -1.27 0.32
C THR A 391 27.12 -2.53 0.79
N ALA A 392 26.33 -3.15 -0.08
CA ALA A 392 25.64 -4.39 0.23
C ALA A 392 26.60 -5.57 0.31
N GLY A 393 26.25 -6.55 1.15
CA GLY A 393 26.89 -7.86 1.15
C GLY A 393 28.29 -7.90 1.76
N LEU A 394 29.01 -8.96 1.40
CA LEU A 394 30.37 -9.22 1.84
C LEU A 394 31.30 -9.25 0.62
N VAL A 395 32.35 -8.46 0.67
CA VAL A 395 33.39 -8.44 -0.35
C VAL A 395 34.69 -9.04 0.22
N PRO A 396 35.57 -9.60 -0.63
CA PRO A 396 36.89 -10.04 -0.18
C PRO A 396 37.67 -8.90 0.46
N GLU A 397 38.55 -9.23 1.41
CA GLU A 397 39.43 -8.27 2.06
C GLU A 397 40.21 -7.45 1.00
N HIS A 398 40.39 -6.16 1.29
CA HIS A 398 41.05 -5.20 0.40
C HIS A 398 40.29 -4.84 -0.88
N THR A 399 39.04 -5.25 -1.03
CA THR A 399 38.21 -4.83 -2.15
C THR A 399 37.46 -3.54 -1.79
N ALA A 400 37.67 -2.48 -2.57
CA ALA A 400 36.98 -1.22 -2.34
C ALA A 400 35.53 -1.31 -2.80
N SER A 401 34.63 -0.87 -1.94
CA SER A 401 33.24 -0.58 -2.29
C SER A 401 33.17 0.48 -3.40
N ARG A 402 32.34 0.27 -4.39
CA ARG A 402 32.17 1.20 -5.52
C ARG A 402 30.71 1.54 -5.69
N PRO A 403 30.30 2.79 -5.41
CA PRO A 403 28.95 3.22 -5.74
C PRO A 403 28.75 3.17 -7.27
N ALA A 404 27.53 2.88 -7.68
CA ALA A 404 27.14 2.99 -9.09
C ALA A 404 27.18 4.45 -9.57
N ALA A 405 27.33 4.67 -10.86
CA ALA A 405 27.16 6.00 -11.45
C ALA A 405 25.76 6.58 -11.13
N HIS A 406 24.75 5.72 -11.07
CA HIS A 406 23.37 6.09 -10.73
C HIS A 406 23.23 6.62 -9.29
N ALA A 407 24.15 6.29 -8.37
CA ALA A 407 24.14 6.83 -7.00
C ALA A 407 24.42 8.35 -6.95
N PHE A 408 24.99 8.90 -8.02
CA PHE A 408 25.30 10.33 -8.14
C PHE A 408 24.29 11.12 -8.95
N LEU A 409 23.19 10.50 -9.37
CA LEU A 409 22.06 11.23 -9.96
C LEU A 409 21.42 12.14 -8.92
N GLU A 410 21.06 13.35 -9.32
CA GLU A 410 20.49 14.38 -8.43
C GLU A 410 19.28 13.85 -7.65
N LYS A 411 18.40 13.11 -8.30
CA LYS A 411 17.17 12.56 -7.69
C LYS A 411 17.23 11.04 -7.44
N GLN A 412 18.38 10.42 -7.60
CA GLN A 412 18.60 8.99 -7.33
C GLN A 412 17.40 8.09 -7.71
N CYS A 413 16.77 7.44 -6.74
CA CYS A 413 15.63 6.52 -6.93
C CYS A 413 14.50 7.15 -7.75
N VAL A 414 14.17 8.41 -7.46
CA VAL A 414 13.09 9.15 -8.11
C VAL A 414 13.32 9.32 -9.61
N SER A 415 14.58 9.48 -10.04
CA SER A 415 14.92 9.63 -11.45
C SER A 415 14.42 8.48 -12.34
N CYS A 416 14.31 7.28 -11.78
CA CYS A 416 13.92 6.07 -12.52
C CYS A 416 12.54 5.57 -12.12
N HIS A 417 12.22 5.58 -10.80
CA HIS A 417 11.00 4.99 -10.26
C HIS A 417 9.82 5.96 -10.19
N MET A 418 10.07 7.26 -10.37
CA MET A 418 9.04 8.30 -10.38
C MET A 418 9.31 9.29 -11.52
N PRO A 419 9.34 8.84 -12.78
CA PRO A 419 9.65 9.71 -13.91
C PRO A 419 8.62 10.83 -14.01
N ALA A 420 9.03 11.93 -14.66
CA ALA A 420 8.11 13.04 -14.90
C ALA A 420 7.09 12.66 -15.97
N GLU A 421 5.83 12.87 -15.66
CA GLU A 421 4.70 12.68 -16.57
C GLU A 421 3.99 14.00 -16.87
N GLY A 422 3.30 14.08 -17.99
CA GLY A 422 2.62 15.29 -18.44
C GLY A 422 3.61 16.36 -18.92
N GLY A 423 3.31 17.64 -18.63
CA GLY A 423 4.18 18.73 -19.04
C GLY A 423 3.90 19.21 -20.46
N ARG A 424 2.71 19.76 -20.68
CA ARG A 424 2.32 20.31 -22.01
C ARG A 424 2.57 21.82 -22.09
N ASP A 425 2.34 22.51 -20.99
CA ASP A 425 2.40 23.95 -20.87
C ASP A 425 2.48 24.36 -19.40
N GLU A 426 2.49 25.66 -19.15
CA GLU A 426 2.59 26.23 -17.80
C GLU A 426 1.34 25.92 -16.95
N GLN A 427 0.17 25.75 -17.59
CA GLN A 427 -1.09 25.37 -16.95
C GLN A 427 -1.15 23.88 -16.59
N HIS A 428 -0.40 23.05 -17.33
CA HIS A 428 -0.30 21.60 -17.16
C HIS A 428 1.15 21.18 -16.95
N PRO A 429 1.78 21.57 -15.84
CA PRO A 429 3.17 21.23 -15.56
C PRO A 429 3.34 19.73 -15.36
N ALA A 430 4.54 19.25 -15.68
CA ALA A 430 4.93 17.87 -15.39
C ALA A 430 4.80 17.55 -13.89
N PHE A 431 4.46 16.31 -13.59
CA PHE A 431 4.40 15.79 -12.23
C PHE A 431 5.16 14.45 -12.14
N ALA A 432 5.60 14.07 -10.94
CA ALA A 432 6.26 12.79 -10.72
C ALA A 432 5.25 11.65 -10.69
N ALA A 433 5.47 10.59 -11.45
CA ALA A 433 4.68 9.37 -11.40
C ALA A 433 4.73 8.71 -10.00
N HIS A 434 3.65 8.06 -9.59
CA HIS A 434 3.53 7.40 -8.28
C HIS A 434 3.28 5.89 -8.41
N THR A 435 3.66 5.29 -9.53
CA THR A 435 3.63 3.82 -9.70
C THR A 435 4.76 3.13 -8.94
N PHE A 436 5.83 3.88 -8.64
CA PHE A 436 7.08 3.40 -8.03
C PHE A 436 7.76 2.28 -8.83
N ARG A 437 7.46 2.21 -10.12
CA ARG A 437 8.01 1.25 -11.08
C ARG A 437 8.71 1.98 -12.21
N VAL A 438 9.72 1.35 -12.78
CA VAL A 438 10.31 1.80 -14.05
C VAL A 438 9.38 1.33 -15.18
N GLU A 439 8.58 2.23 -15.71
CA GLU A 439 7.58 1.93 -16.75
C GLU A 439 8.09 2.24 -18.17
N SER A 440 9.07 3.14 -18.27
CA SER A 440 9.78 3.42 -19.52
C SER A 440 11.26 3.66 -19.23
N PHE A 441 12.07 3.61 -20.27
CA PHE A 441 13.51 3.91 -20.19
C PHE A 441 13.85 5.31 -20.72
N ASP A 442 12.87 6.18 -20.88
CA ASP A 442 13.07 7.53 -21.41
C ASP A 442 14.05 8.35 -20.56
N SER A 443 13.98 8.18 -19.24
CA SER A 443 14.91 8.81 -18.29
C SER A 443 16.37 8.34 -18.45
N CYS A 444 16.60 7.21 -19.13
CA CYS A 444 17.93 6.65 -19.36
C CYS A 444 18.57 7.19 -20.63
N LEU A 445 17.78 7.68 -21.61
CA LEU A 445 18.22 8.07 -22.94
C LEU A 445 19.26 9.22 -22.92
N GLY A 446 19.27 10.05 -21.86
CA GLY A 446 20.25 11.10 -21.70
C GLY A 446 21.72 10.62 -21.58
N CYS A 447 21.90 9.35 -21.16
CA CYS A 447 23.22 8.74 -20.93
C CYS A 447 23.41 7.45 -21.73
N HIS A 448 22.35 6.70 -22.01
CA HIS A 448 22.40 5.39 -22.66
C HIS A 448 21.65 5.41 -24.00
N PRO A 449 22.35 5.20 -25.13
CA PRO A 449 21.72 5.26 -26.46
C PRO A 449 20.76 4.11 -26.77
N ALA A 450 20.85 3.00 -26.05
CA ALA A 450 19.99 1.82 -26.19
C ALA A 450 19.69 1.20 -24.81
N PRO A 451 18.91 1.88 -23.97
CA PRO A 451 18.74 1.49 -22.58
C PRO A 451 18.03 0.16 -22.40
N GLU A 452 17.01 -0.19 -23.22
CA GLU A 452 16.32 -1.48 -23.14
C GLU A 452 17.30 -2.64 -23.33
N ALA A 453 18.09 -2.60 -24.40
CA ALA A 453 19.07 -3.64 -24.70
C ALA A 453 20.13 -3.76 -23.60
N LEU A 454 20.55 -2.64 -23.01
CA LEU A 454 21.51 -2.62 -21.91
C LEU A 454 20.91 -3.23 -20.63
N VAL A 455 19.66 -2.91 -20.31
CA VAL A 455 18.95 -3.46 -19.15
C VAL A 455 18.77 -4.98 -19.32
N ASP A 456 18.28 -5.42 -20.48
CA ASP A 456 18.06 -6.85 -20.77
C ASP A 456 19.37 -7.64 -20.72
N PHE A 457 20.45 -7.08 -21.29
CA PHE A 457 21.78 -7.69 -21.22
C PHE A 457 22.27 -7.80 -19.76
N THR A 458 22.19 -6.71 -19.00
CA THR A 458 22.65 -6.66 -17.60
C THR A 458 21.87 -7.67 -16.74
N ARG A 459 20.55 -7.69 -16.87
CA ARG A 459 19.68 -8.64 -16.15
C ARG A 459 20.02 -10.08 -16.49
N SER A 460 20.12 -10.39 -17.77
CA SER A 460 20.46 -11.74 -18.23
C SER A 460 21.82 -12.22 -17.70
N LEU A 461 22.81 -11.31 -17.67
CA LEU A 461 24.14 -11.63 -17.16
C LEU A 461 24.11 -11.92 -15.65
N VAL A 462 23.43 -11.09 -14.86
CA VAL A 462 23.32 -11.27 -13.40
C VAL A 462 22.48 -12.49 -13.07
N ASP A 463 21.39 -12.74 -13.79
CA ASP A 463 20.57 -13.95 -13.60
C ASP A 463 21.38 -15.21 -13.87
N MET A 464 22.18 -15.23 -14.94
CA MET A 464 23.08 -16.35 -15.22
C MET A 464 24.08 -16.57 -14.07
N GLN A 465 24.64 -15.50 -13.50
CA GLN A 465 25.55 -15.59 -12.35
C GLN A 465 24.84 -16.08 -11.08
N ILE A 466 23.62 -15.60 -10.79
CA ILE A 466 22.77 -16.09 -9.69
C ILE A 466 22.58 -17.61 -9.82
N GLN A 467 22.18 -18.09 -11.01
CA GLN A 467 21.97 -19.53 -11.25
C GLN A 467 23.27 -20.32 -11.10
N ARG A 468 24.41 -19.81 -11.50
CA ARG A 468 25.72 -20.45 -11.32
C ARG A 468 26.07 -20.62 -9.84
N VAL A 469 25.94 -19.55 -9.04
CA VAL A 469 26.20 -19.63 -7.59
C VAL A 469 25.25 -20.62 -6.93
N LYS A 470 23.96 -20.60 -7.29
CA LYS A 470 22.97 -21.56 -6.78
C LYS A 470 23.37 -23.00 -7.15
N ALA A 471 23.72 -23.25 -8.40
CA ALA A 471 24.14 -24.57 -8.85
C ALA A 471 25.40 -25.08 -8.10
N ALA A 472 26.35 -24.20 -7.82
CA ALA A 472 27.53 -24.55 -7.03
C ALA A 472 27.16 -24.90 -5.57
N LEU A 473 26.27 -24.12 -4.96
CA LEU A 473 25.75 -24.42 -3.61
C LEU A 473 24.98 -25.75 -3.57
N ASP A 474 24.16 -26.02 -4.58
CA ASP A 474 23.42 -27.28 -4.70
C ASP A 474 24.38 -28.46 -4.88
N LEU A 475 25.46 -28.32 -5.67
CA LEU A 475 26.51 -29.29 -5.82
C LEU A 475 27.24 -29.58 -4.50
N TRP A 476 27.59 -28.52 -3.75
CA TRP A 476 28.16 -28.68 -2.41
C TRP A 476 27.21 -29.45 -1.49
N ALA A 477 25.93 -29.10 -1.48
CA ALA A 477 24.90 -29.75 -0.69
C ALA A 477 24.81 -31.27 -0.96
N LEU A 478 24.86 -31.64 -2.23
CA LEU A 478 24.73 -33.02 -2.66
C LEU A 478 26.01 -33.88 -2.51
N THR A 479 27.19 -33.22 -2.53
CA THR A 479 28.48 -33.95 -2.60
C THR A 479 29.37 -33.79 -1.38
N ARG A 480 29.28 -32.68 -0.67
CA ARG A 480 30.19 -32.32 0.41
C ARG A 480 29.51 -32.06 1.76
N ALA A 481 28.21 -31.77 1.79
CA ALA A 481 27.50 -31.54 3.04
C ALA A 481 27.67 -32.75 4.00
N PRO A 482 28.02 -32.51 5.28
CA PRO A 482 28.10 -33.60 6.26
C PRO A 482 26.70 -34.09 6.66
N GLU A 483 26.65 -35.29 7.27
CA GLU A 483 25.45 -35.72 7.97
C GLU A 483 25.22 -34.85 9.23
N PRO A 484 24.00 -34.48 9.60
CA PRO A 484 22.73 -34.88 8.96
C PRO A 484 22.25 -33.93 7.84
N LEU A 485 23.05 -32.97 7.35
CA LEU A 485 22.61 -32.00 6.35
C LEU A 485 22.16 -32.62 5.04
N ARG A 486 22.70 -33.81 4.65
CA ARG A 486 22.35 -34.51 3.41
C ARG A 486 20.87 -34.83 3.27
N GLN A 487 20.16 -34.98 4.40
CA GLN A 487 18.70 -35.22 4.37
C GLN A 487 17.92 -34.11 3.69
N TYR A 488 18.46 -32.88 3.62
CA TYR A 488 17.83 -31.73 2.97
C TYR A 488 18.07 -31.70 1.44
N GLY A 489 18.90 -32.62 0.91
CA GLY A 489 19.25 -32.62 -0.52
C GLY A 489 19.87 -31.30 -0.97
N PRO A 490 19.46 -30.76 -2.12
CA PRO A 490 20.02 -29.50 -2.62
C PRO A 490 19.81 -28.29 -1.69
N ARG A 491 18.94 -28.39 -0.68
CA ARG A 491 18.70 -27.33 0.31
C ARG A 491 19.59 -27.43 1.56
N ALA A 492 20.59 -28.28 1.60
CA ALA A 492 21.48 -28.41 2.75
C ALA A 492 22.27 -27.12 3.09
N TRP A 493 22.41 -26.20 2.16
CA TRP A 493 23.03 -24.89 2.36
C TRP A 493 22.04 -23.81 2.85
N GLU A 494 20.73 -24.07 2.80
CA GLU A 494 19.69 -23.08 3.02
C GLU A 494 19.54 -22.66 4.49
N TYR A 495 18.84 -21.53 4.68
CA TYR A 495 18.32 -21.12 5.98
C TYR A 495 17.24 -22.10 6.47
N ASN A 496 16.97 -22.11 7.76
CA ASN A 496 15.89 -22.97 8.31
C ASN A 496 14.54 -22.69 7.64
N ILE A 497 14.26 -21.43 7.35
CA ILE A 497 13.14 -21.00 6.51
C ILE A 497 13.75 -20.49 5.21
N PRO A 498 13.74 -21.29 4.15
CA PRO A 498 14.34 -20.92 2.88
C PRO A 498 13.68 -19.69 2.26
N GLY A 499 14.46 -18.90 1.54
CA GLY A 499 13.94 -17.82 0.72
C GLY A 499 13.42 -18.28 -0.64
N SER A 500 13.03 -17.31 -1.48
CA SER A 500 12.40 -17.57 -2.78
C SER A 500 13.25 -18.40 -3.75
N LEU A 501 14.57 -18.38 -3.62
CA LEU A 501 15.47 -19.18 -4.48
C LEU A 501 15.29 -20.70 -4.34
N SER A 502 14.82 -21.17 -3.19
CA SER A 502 14.54 -22.59 -2.94
C SER A 502 13.12 -22.86 -2.46
N ASN A 503 12.35 -21.83 -2.24
CA ASN A 503 10.94 -21.91 -1.82
C ASN A 503 10.12 -20.76 -2.46
N PRO A 504 9.95 -20.76 -3.79
CA PRO A 504 9.28 -19.66 -4.50
C PRO A 504 7.81 -19.49 -4.09
N THR A 505 7.17 -20.53 -3.59
CA THR A 505 5.76 -20.47 -3.14
C THR A 505 5.60 -20.04 -1.68
N GLY A 506 6.70 -19.87 -0.93
CA GLY A 506 6.64 -19.57 0.50
C GLY A 506 6.03 -20.70 1.35
N SER A 507 5.97 -21.93 0.82
CA SER A 507 5.35 -23.07 1.50
C SER A 507 5.98 -23.34 2.87
N PRO A 508 5.21 -23.42 3.95
CA PRO A 508 5.72 -23.69 5.29
C PRO A 508 6.26 -25.12 5.46
N GLN A 509 5.96 -26.02 4.52
CA GLN A 509 6.45 -27.40 4.50
C GLN A 509 7.88 -27.49 3.99
N ILE A 510 8.33 -26.52 3.19
CA ILE A 510 9.70 -26.49 2.67
C ILE A 510 10.61 -25.89 3.74
N ARG A 511 11.55 -26.70 4.22
CA ARG A 511 12.52 -26.33 5.24
C ARG A 511 13.94 -26.65 4.79
N GLY A 512 14.88 -25.85 5.29
CA GLY A 512 16.31 -26.15 5.30
C GLY A 512 16.76 -26.69 6.66
N PRO A 513 18.08 -26.82 6.88
CA PRO A 513 18.65 -27.32 8.12
C PRO A 513 18.12 -26.58 9.35
N ARG A 514 17.83 -27.34 10.39
CA ARG A 514 17.23 -26.80 11.63
C ARG A 514 18.17 -25.82 12.31
N SER A 515 17.62 -24.66 12.70
CA SER A 515 18.26 -23.72 13.61
C SER A 515 17.74 -23.94 15.03
N SER A 516 18.62 -24.06 16.01
CA SER A 516 18.28 -24.28 17.40
C SER A 516 19.22 -23.51 18.31
N ASN A 517 18.72 -23.11 19.47
CA ASN A 517 19.55 -22.56 20.56
C ASN A 517 20.30 -23.67 21.32
N ASP A 518 19.89 -24.92 21.18
CA ASP A 518 20.62 -26.09 21.67
C ASP A 518 21.68 -26.51 20.64
N PRO A 519 22.98 -26.40 20.95
CA PRO A 519 24.05 -26.72 20.00
C PRO A 519 23.99 -28.16 19.49
N ALA A 520 23.47 -29.11 20.28
CA ALA A 520 23.33 -30.51 19.88
C ALA A 520 22.24 -30.73 18.81
N GLN A 521 21.36 -29.73 18.63
CA GLN A 521 20.24 -29.76 17.69
C GLN A 521 20.36 -28.70 16.60
N ASP A 522 21.40 -27.87 16.59
CA ASP A 522 21.60 -26.82 15.62
C ASP A 522 22.36 -27.34 14.39
N GLU A 523 21.62 -27.81 13.41
CA GLU A 523 22.19 -28.29 12.16
C GLU A 523 22.81 -27.16 11.33
N GLN A 524 22.36 -25.93 11.50
CA GLN A 524 22.94 -24.76 10.83
C GLN A 524 24.41 -24.53 11.19
N ALA A 525 24.82 -24.93 12.38
CA ALA A 525 26.21 -24.82 12.83
C ALA A 525 27.17 -25.73 12.02
N LEU A 526 26.65 -26.75 11.34
CA LEU A 526 27.42 -27.64 10.49
C LEU A 526 27.71 -27.07 9.10
N ILE A 527 27.06 -25.95 8.72
CA ILE A 527 27.26 -25.29 7.43
C ILE A 527 28.52 -24.43 7.51
N PRO A 528 29.55 -24.67 6.69
CA PRO A 528 30.78 -23.87 6.71
C PRO A 528 30.53 -22.37 6.47
N ASP A 529 31.34 -21.54 7.10
CA ASP A 529 31.22 -20.07 6.98
C ASP A 529 31.28 -19.57 5.54
N ARG A 530 32.09 -20.21 4.70
CA ARG A 530 32.16 -19.87 3.28
C ARG A 530 30.83 -20.09 2.56
N ILE A 531 30.14 -21.19 2.85
CA ILE A 531 28.80 -21.49 2.31
C ILE A 531 27.77 -20.49 2.85
N ARG A 532 27.86 -20.15 4.15
CA ARG A 532 26.96 -19.14 4.78
C ARG A 532 27.17 -17.74 4.18
N LYS A 533 28.42 -17.34 3.92
CA LYS A 533 28.75 -16.08 3.24
C LYS A 533 28.25 -16.08 1.79
N ALA A 534 28.45 -17.18 1.08
CA ALA A 534 28.00 -17.33 -0.31
C ALA A 534 26.47 -17.23 -0.43
N ARG A 535 25.71 -17.96 0.39
CA ARG A 535 24.23 -17.85 0.38
C ARG A 535 23.74 -16.45 0.74
N PHE A 536 24.42 -15.75 1.65
CA PHE A 536 24.08 -14.40 2.05
C PHE A 536 24.21 -13.41 0.88
N ASN A 537 25.34 -13.42 0.18
CA ASN A 537 25.55 -12.59 -1.00
C ASN A 537 24.58 -12.94 -2.12
N LEU A 538 24.35 -14.22 -2.37
CA LEU A 538 23.41 -14.69 -3.38
C LEU A 538 22.00 -14.12 -3.15
N TYR A 539 21.51 -14.22 -1.91
CA TYR A 539 20.20 -13.68 -1.56
C TYR A 539 20.13 -12.16 -1.62
N LEU A 540 21.20 -11.44 -1.25
CA LEU A 540 21.22 -9.98 -1.37
C LEU A 540 21.08 -9.53 -2.81
N VAL A 541 21.82 -10.14 -3.74
CA VAL A 541 21.74 -9.79 -5.17
C VAL A 541 20.36 -10.17 -5.73
N ALA A 542 19.84 -11.34 -5.40
CA ALA A 542 18.51 -11.77 -5.85
C ALA A 542 17.38 -10.86 -5.27
N TYR A 543 17.51 -10.44 -4.02
CA TYR A 543 16.50 -9.63 -3.32
C TYR A 543 16.59 -8.13 -3.60
N ASP A 544 17.66 -7.67 -4.23
CA ASP A 544 17.71 -6.33 -4.81
C ASP A 544 16.64 -6.14 -5.89
N GLY A 545 16.31 -7.19 -6.63
CA GLY A 545 15.26 -7.19 -7.64
C GLY A 545 15.57 -6.41 -8.92
N SER A 546 16.68 -5.64 -8.96
CA SER A 546 17.10 -4.92 -10.17
C SER A 546 17.86 -5.79 -11.15
N HIS A 547 18.34 -6.97 -10.70
CA HIS A 547 19.19 -7.86 -11.48
C HIS A 547 20.41 -7.13 -12.07
N GLY A 548 21.05 -6.30 -11.22
CA GLY A 548 22.27 -5.55 -11.56
C GLY A 548 22.06 -4.14 -12.11
N VAL A 549 20.83 -3.71 -12.41
CA VAL A 549 20.58 -2.35 -12.92
C VAL A 549 20.96 -1.28 -11.90
N HIS A 550 20.76 -1.52 -10.60
CA HIS A 550 21.19 -0.60 -9.56
C HIS A 550 22.72 -0.46 -9.53
N ASN A 551 23.46 -1.58 -9.60
CA ASN A 551 24.93 -1.60 -9.61
C ASN A 551 25.43 -2.95 -10.13
N GLY A 552 25.57 -3.10 -11.45
CA GLY A 552 26.01 -4.34 -12.09
C GLY A 552 27.40 -4.78 -11.65
N PRO A 553 28.43 -3.89 -11.62
CA PRO A 553 29.76 -4.25 -11.13
C PRO A 553 29.78 -4.76 -9.68
N HIS A 554 28.96 -4.18 -8.78
CA HIS A 554 28.90 -4.63 -7.40
C HIS A 554 28.14 -5.97 -7.27
N ALA A 555 27.04 -6.16 -8.01
CA ALA A 555 26.34 -7.43 -8.07
C ALA A 555 27.25 -8.57 -8.53
N ALA A 556 28.03 -8.32 -9.61
CA ALA A 556 29.01 -9.29 -10.10
C ALA A 556 30.08 -9.58 -9.04
N LEU A 557 30.63 -8.57 -8.38
CA LEU A 557 31.61 -8.73 -7.31
C LEU A 557 31.11 -9.64 -6.16
N LEU A 558 29.85 -9.45 -5.73
CA LEU A 558 29.25 -10.25 -4.68
C LEU A 558 29.03 -11.71 -5.11
N LEU A 559 28.61 -11.92 -6.37
CA LEU A 559 28.39 -13.26 -6.92
C LEU A 559 29.71 -13.98 -7.21
N ASP A 560 30.72 -13.29 -7.69
CA ASP A 560 32.06 -13.86 -7.89
C ASP A 560 32.70 -14.26 -6.56
N ALA A 561 32.59 -13.42 -5.52
CA ALA A 561 33.02 -13.78 -4.18
C ALA A 561 32.28 -15.03 -3.64
N ALA A 562 30.96 -15.08 -3.84
CA ALA A 562 30.18 -16.24 -3.44
C ALA A 562 30.62 -17.50 -4.16
N LEU A 563 30.80 -17.44 -5.48
CA LEU A 563 31.25 -18.57 -6.28
C LEU A 563 32.66 -19.05 -5.87
N GLN A 564 33.57 -18.12 -5.59
CA GLN A 564 34.89 -18.46 -5.09
C GLN A 564 34.83 -19.22 -3.76
N TRP A 565 34.08 -18.75 -2.77
CA TRP A 565 33.94 -19.41 -1.48
C TRP A 565 33.36 -20.82 -1.62
N VAL A 566 32.38 -21.01 -2.51
CA VAL A 566 31.81 -22.35 -2.75
C VAL A 566 32.82 -23.24 -3.46
N ALA A 567 33.59 -22.73 -4.44
CA ALA A 567 34.64 -23.48 -5.13
C ALA A 567 35.73 -23.97 -4.17
N GLU A 568 36.13 -23.15 -3.20
CA GLU A 568 37.07 -23.56 -2.15
C GLU A 568 36.53 -24.72 -1.30
N GLU A 569 35.24 -24.71 -0.91
CA GLU A 569 34.61 -25.82 -0.19
C GLU A 569 34.42 -27.07 -1.04
N LEU A 570 34.24 -26.91 -2.34
CA LEU A 570 34.21 -28.03 -3.31
C LEU A 570 35.62 -28.58 -3.63
N GLN A 571 36.68 -27.86 -3.25
CA GLN A 571 38.07 -28.19 -3.60
C GLN A 571 38.30 -28.23 -5.12
N MET A 572 37.67 -27.29 -5.85
CA MET A 572 37.76 -27.21 -7.30
C MET A 572 38.21 -25.80 -7.72
N PRO A 573 38.89 -25.66 -8.89
CA PRO A 573 39.23 -24.33 -9.39
C PRO A 573 37.97 -23.46 -9.61
N PRO A 574 38.01 -22.15 -9.29
CA PRO A 574 36.87 -21.26 -9.51
C PRO A 574 36.35 -21.25 -10.95
N ALA A 575 37.25 -21.37 -11.94
CA ALA A 575 36.88 -21.46 -13.35
C ALA A 575 36.01 -22.69 -13.66
N ALA A 576 36.24 -23.81 -12.99
CA ALA A 576 35.40 -25.02 -13.15
C ALA A 576 34.04 -24.82 -12.48
N ALA A 577 33.97 -24.13 -11.35
CA ALA A 577 32.70 -23.79 -10.71
C ALA A 577 31.86 -22.83 -11.57
N ALA A 578 32.49 -21.90 -12.28
CA ALA A 578 31.84 -20.97 -13.19
C ALA A 578 31.18 -21.63 -14.43
N THR A 579 31.52 -22.88 -14.73
CA THR A 579 30.93 -23.65 -15.85
C THR A 579 29.77 -24.54 -15.44
N LEU A 580 29.39 -24.56 -14.14
CA LEU A 580 28.26 -25.37 -13.67
C LEU A 580 26.96 -24.90 -14.33
N ALA A 581 26.24 -25.85 -14.89
CA ALA A 581 24.93 -25.58 -15.47
C ALA A 581 23.85 -25.53 -14.36
N PRO A 582 22.77 -24.75 -14.56
CA PRO A 582 21.63 -24.76 -13.66
C PRO A 582 21.06 -26.17 -13.45
N SER A 583 20.62 -26.48 -12.24
CA SER A 583 19.93 -27.73 -11.96
C SER A 583 18.63 -27.82 -12.76
N LYS A 584 18.39 -28.94 -13.45
CA LYS A 584 17.17 -29.19 -14.23
C LYS A 584 15.89 -29.33 -13.38
N THR A 585 16.00 -29.19 -12.06
CA THR A 585 14.90 -29.44 -11.11
C THR A 585 14.13 -28.19 -10.72
N ASP A 586 14.55 -26.99 -11.14
CA ASP A 586 13.82 -25.76 -10.85
C ASP A 586 12.86 -25.42 -12.00
N PRO A 587 11.55 -25.21 -11.72
CA PRO A 587 10.68 -24.57 -12.69
C PRO A 587 11.21 -23.16 -12.97
N GLN A 588 11.35 -22.80 -14.23
CA GLN A 588 11.64 -21.43 -14.64
C GLN A 588 10.55 -20.50 -14.07
N PRO A 589 10.89 -19.26 -13.63
CA PRO A 589 9.95 -18.31 -13.06
C PRO A 589 8.85 -17.87 -14.03
#